data_236a52839fa56f14e23848d724f5d3cd
#
_entry.id   236a52839fa56f14e23848d724f5d3cd
#
_cell.length_a   1.000
_cell.length_b   1.000
_cell.length_c   1.000
_cell.angle_alpha   90.00
_cell.angle_beta   90.00
_cell.angle_gamma   90.00
#
_symmetry.space_group_name_H-M   'P 1'
#
loop_
_entity.id
_entity.type
_entity.pdbx_description
1 polymer ?
#
loop_
_entity_poly.entity_id
_entity_poly.type
_entity_poly.pdbx_seq_one_letter_code
_entity_poly.pdbx_strand_id
1 'polypeptide(L)'
;GLNKTLVEAFLLSGDIYEDAKRHNIVFVGRDQNAIPRYAHVRGTDEPFRQDIAGSDKSYPFRYEGNGSQLFVFEAPIDLLSFICLYPRDWQTRSYLALGGVSGKALDHFLSERKDICQVFLCLDSDTAGSEASLRLAQNIPDGISVVRLVPARKDWNDVLRQQTDIPSRKFIAETITLKELPVVQPVP
;
A
#
# COMPACT_ATOMS: atom_id res chain seq x y z
N GLY A 1 16.38 4.88 6.06
CA GLY A 1 16.01 4.36 4.75
C GLY A 1 15.30 3.01 4.83
N LEU A 2 14.92 2.45 3.69
CA LEU A 2 14.28 1.13 3.64
C LEU A 2 15.20 0.01 4.18
N ASN A 3 14.60 -1.00 4.78
CA ASN A 3 15.31 -2.18 5.26
C ASN A 3 15.86 -2.99 4.07
N LYS A 4 17.15 -3.31 4.08
CA LYS A 4 17.83 -4.01 2.98
C LYS A 4 17.21 -5.38 2.70
N THR A 5 16.95 -6.18 3.73
CA THR A 5 16.37 -7.52 3.58
C THR A 5 14.96 -7.48 2.97
N LEU A 6 14.16 -6.46 3.30
CA LEU A 6 12.86 -6.25 2.68
C LEU A 6 13.00 -5.94 1.19
N VAL A 7 13.89 -5.02 0.83
CA VAL A 7 14.12 -4.66 -0.58
C VAL A 7 14.65 -5.86 -1.36
N GLU A 8 15.58 -6.62 -0.79
CA GLU A 8 16.13 -7.85 -1.40
C GLU A 8 15.03 -8.89 -1.70
N ALA A 9 14.03 -9.04 -0.82
CA ALA A 9 12.92 -9.95 -1.07
C ALA A 9 12.12 -9.56 -2.33
N PHE A 10 11.84 -8.27 -2.53
CA PHE A 10 11.15 -7.78 -3.73
C PHE A 10 12.04 -7.75 -4.98
N LEU A 11 13.35 -7.62 -4.83
CA LEU A 11 14.30 -7.78 -5.95
C LEU A 11 14.34 -9.23 -6.44
N LEU A 12 14.36 -10.18 -5.50
CA LEU A 12 14.38 -11.62 -5.84
C LEU A 12 13.09 -12.10 -6.49
N SER A 13 11.92 -11.54 -6.13
CA SER A 13 10.65 -11.82 -6.80
C SER A 13 10.54 -11.13 -8.17
N GLY A 14 11.42 -10.16 -8.49
CA GLY A 14 11.37 -9.36 -9.71
C GLY A 14 10.26 -8.30 -9.70
N ASP A 15 9.69 -8.00 -8.52
CA ASP A 15 8.67 -6.95 -8.39
C ASP A 15 9.28 -5.56 -8.22
N ILE A 16 10.58 -5.50 -7.92
CA ILE A 16 11.40 -4.29 -7.95
C ILE A 16 12.65 -4.56 -8.76
N TYR A 17 13.07 -3.61 -9.58
CA TYR A 17 14.39 -3.65 -10.23
C TYR A 17 14.88 -2.24 -10.53
N GLU A 18 16.16 -2.13 -10.87
CA GLU A 18 16.81 -0.90 -11.30
C GLU A 18 16.83 -0.83 -12.83
N ASP A 19 16.38 0.30 -13.39
CA ASP A 19 16.47 0.55 -14.84
C ASP A 19 17.94 0.80 -15.25
N ALA A 20 18.38 0.06 -16.29
CA ALA A 20 19.77 0.05 -16.70
C ALA A 20 20.29 1.38 -17.29
N LYS A 21 19.41 2.31 -17.70
CA LYS A 21 19.82 3.55 -18.37
C LYS A 21 19.94 4.74 -17.40
N ARG A 22 19.00 4.85 -16.47
CA ARG A 22 18.88 6.02 -15.59
C ARG A 22 19.02 5.65 -14.11
N HIS A 23 19.22 4.37 -13.82
CA HIS A 23 19.33 3.85 -12.45
C HIS A 23 18.10 4.17 -11.57
N ASN A 24 16.94 4.36 -12.21
CA ASN A 24 15.68 4.56 -11.50
C ASN A 24 15.15 3.25 -10.94
N ILE A 25 14.38 3.32 -9.86
CA ILE A 25 13.67 2.16 -9.33
C ILE A 25 12.39 1.93 -10.14
N VAL A 26 12.17 0.69 -10.56
CA VAL A 26 10.94 0.27 -11.22
C VAL A 26 10.18 -0.67 -10.30
N PHE A 27 8.93 -0.37 -10.03
CA PHE A 27 7.97 -1.19 -9.28
C PHE A 27 7.03 -1.87 -10.26
N VAL A 28 6.93 -3.18 -10.19
CA VAL A 28 6.14 -4.01 -11.12
C VAL A 28 4.87 -4.50 -10.43
N GLY A 29 3.74 -4.36 -11.11
CA GLY A 29 2.49 -5.00 -10.74
C GLY A 29 2.18 -6.15 -11.68
N ARG A 30 1.74 -7.28 -11.13
CA ARG A 30 1.48 -8.52 -11.86
C ARG A 30 0.04 -8.97 -11.70
N ASP A 31 -0.47 -9.71 -12.69
CA ASP A 31 -1.73 -10.44 -12.57
C ASP A 31 -1.56 -11.78 -11.82
N GLN A 32 -2.66 -12.50 -11.63
CA GLN A 32 -2.70 -13.80 -10.95
C GLN A 32 -1.87 -14.91 -11.63
N ASN A 33 -1.46 -14.70 -12.88
CA ASN A 33 -0.56 -15.59 -13.63
C ASN A 33 0.90 -15.14 -13.57
N ALA A 34 1.23 -14.20 -12.68
CA ALA A 34 2.53 -13.57 -12.53
C ALA A 34 3.01 -12.78 -13.78
N ILE A 35 2.09 -12.45 -14.70
CA ILE A 35 2.42 -11.66 -15.89
C ILE A 35 2.47 -10.17 -15.51
N PRO A 36 3.56 -9.44 -15.84
CA PRO A 36 3.64 -7.99 -15.62
C PRO A 36 2.54 -7.25 -16.40
N ARG A 37 1.74 -6.46 -15.69
CA ARG A 37 0.65 -5.64 -16.23
C ARG A 37 0.83 -4.15 -15.99
N TYR A 38 1.65 -3.80 -15.01
CA TYR A 38 1.89 -2.42 -14.59
C TYR A 38 3.34 -2.22 -14.21
N ALA A 39 3.87 -1.06 -14.51
CA ALA A 39 5.17 -0.63 -14.01
C ALA A 39 5.16 0.86 -13.67
N HIS A 40 5.67 1.18 -12.48
CA HIS A 40 5.86 2.53 -11.98
C HIS A 40 7.36 2.82 -11.81
N VAL A 41 7.83 3.91 -12.39
CA VAL A 41 9.22 4.34 -12.30
C VAL A 41 9.36 5.49 -11.31
N ARG A 42 10.33 5.39 -10.41
CA ARG A 42 10.70 6.44 -9.47
C ARG A 42 12.19 6.76 -9.58
N GLY A 43 12.49 8.05 -9.73
CA GLY A 43 13.86 8.55 -9.74
C GLY A 43 14.58 8.29 -8.41
N THR A 44 15.86 7.96 -8.46
CA THR A 44 16.75 7.82 -7.31
C THR A 44 17.42 9.14 -6.94
N ASP A 45 17.85 9.90 -7.93
CA ASP A 45 18.60 11.15 -7.75
C ASP A 45 17.72 12.39 -7.93
N GLU A 46 16.66 12.29 -8.74
CA GLU A 46 15.76 13.41 -9.03
C GLU A 46 14.30 13.07 -8.70
N PRO A 47 13.46 14.07 -8.45
CA PRO A 47 12.04 13.87 -8.11
C PRO A 47 11.22 13.47 -9.35
N PHE A 48 11.58 12.35 -9.97
CA PHE A 48 10.88 11.78 -11.12
C PHE A 48 9.97 10.63 -10.69
N ARG A 49 8.76 10.60 -11.22
CA ARG A 49 7.80 9.49 -11.07
C ARG A 49 6.89 9.41 -12.29
N GLN A 50 6.74 8.20 -12.84
CA GLN A 50 5.91 7.98 -14.03
C GLN A 50 5.43 6.52 -14.09
N ASP A 51 4.18 6.33 -14.49
CA ASP A 51 3.70 5.02 -14.93
C ASP A 51 4.17 4.76 -16.36
N ILE A 52 4.62 3.55 -16.66
CA ILE A 52 5.00 3.15 -18.02
C ILE A 52 3.75 3.11 -18.89
N ALA A 53 3.86 3.63 -20.12
CA ALA A 53 2.77 3.62 -21.09
C ALA A 53 2.26 2.20 -21.34
N GLY A 54 0.94 2.02 -21.38
CA GLY A 54 0.30 0.71 -21.52
C GLY A 54 0.10 -0.06 -20.20
N SER A 55 0.51 0.50 -19.07
CA SER A 55 0.24 -0.09 -17.75
C SER A 55 -1.25 -0.18 -17.46
N ASP A 56 -1.71 -1.33 -16.97
CA ASP A 56 -3.06 -1.51 -16.44
C ASP A 56 -3.11 -1.19 -14.95
N LYS A 57 -3.79 -0.10 -14.61
CA LYS A 57 -3.92 0.38 -13.21
C LYS A 57 -4.78 -0.53 -12.32
N SER A 58 -5.34 -1.61 -12.83
CA SER A 58 -5.97 -2.66 -12.00
C SER A 58 -4.94 -3.51 -11.28
N TYR A 59 -3.72 -3.59 -11.78
CA TYR A 59 -2.64 -4.43 -11.27
C TYR A 59 -1.42 -3.61 -10.81
N PRO A 60 -1.56 -2.66 -9.87
CA PRO A 60 -0.43 -1.88 -9.42
C PRO A 60 0.55 -2.73 -8.61
N PHE A 61 1.66 -2.12 -8.17
CA PHE A 61 2.58 -2.77 -7.24
C PHE A 61 1.85 -3.22 -5.97
N ARG A 62 1.97 -4.51 -5.64
CA ARG A 62 1.27 -5.13 -4.52
C ARG A 62 2.08 -6.29 -3.92
N TYR A 63 1.72 -6.68 -2.71
CA TYR A 63 2.13 -7.93 -2.08
C TYR A 63 0.88 -8.63 -1.54
N GLU A 64 0.77 -9.92 -1.77
CA GLU A 64 -0.37 -10.73 -1.33
C GLU A 64 0.07 -11.73 -0.25
N GLY A 65 -0.34 -11.45 0.99
CA GLY A 65 -0.25 -12.39 2.09
C GLY A 65 -1.45 -13.33 2.15
N ASN A 66 -1.40 -14.30 3.04
CA ASN A 66 -2.47 -15.30 3.21
C ASN A 66 -3.53 -14.91 4.28
N GLY A 67 -3.38 -13.75 4.91
CA GLY A 67 -4.35 -13.23 5.88
C GLY A 67 -5.44 -12.38 5.24
N SER A 68 -6.44 -12.01 6.04
CA SER A 68 -7.63 -11.28 5.61
C SER A 68 -7.54 -9.75 5.75
N GLN A 69 -6.35 -9.20 5.96
CA GLN A 69 -6.09 -7.77 6.11
C GLN A 69 -5.42 -7.20 4.87
N LEU A 70 -5.92 -6.07 4.38
CA LEU A 70 -5.35 -5.32 3.26
C LEU A 70 -4.95 -3.91 3.71
N PHE A 71 -3.72 -3.50 3.41
CA PHE A 71 -3.19 -2.15 3.64
C PHE A 71 -3.01 -1.44 2.31
N VAL A 72 -3.57 -0.24 2.15
CA VAL A 72 -3.66 0.50 0.89
C VAL A 72 -2.90 1.81 0.99
N PHE A 73 -2.02 2.08 0.04
CA PHE A 73 -1.12 3.24 0.00
C PHE A 73 -1.25 4.00 -1.32
N GLU A 74 -0.85 5.27 -1.35
CA GLU A 74 -0.79 6.02 -2.61
C GLU A 74 0.36 5.58 -3.50
N ALA A 75 1.54 5.31 -2.93
CA ALA A 75 2.73 4.97 -3.69
C ALA A 75 3.47 3.74 -3.13
N PRO A 76 4.22 3.01 -3.99
CA PRO A 76 5.02 1.84 -3.58
C PRO A 76 6.02 2.13 -2.48
N ILE A 77 6.61 3.33 -2.45
CA ILE A 77 7.60 3.70 -1.44
C ILE A 77 6.98 3.78 -0.05
N ASP A 78 5.73 4.25 0.06
CA ASP A 78 5.02 4.34 1.33
C ASP A 78 4.63 2.97 1.86
N LEU A 79 4.22 2.07 0.96
CA LEU A 79 3.98 0.66 1.26
C LEU A 79 5.24 0.00 1.87
N LEU A 80 6.39 0.13 1.21
CA LEU A 80 7.65 -0.43 1.71
C LEU A 80 8.09 0.22 3.03
N SER A 81 7.91 1.54 3.15
CA SER A 81 8.21 2.27 4.37
C SER A 81 7.35 1.81 5.54
N PHE A 82 6.06 1.58 5.31
CA PHE A 82 5.15 1.05 6.31
C PHE A 82 5.57 -0.35 6.79
N ILE A 83 5.96 -1.24 5.88
CA ILE A 83 6.47 -2.58 6.26
C ILE A 83 7.75 -2.45 7.10
N CYS A 84 8.66 -1.52 6.76
CA CYS A 84 9.86 -1.25 7.57
C CYS A 84 9.51 -0.77 8.98
N LEU A 85 8.47 0.05 9.13
CA LEU A 85 7.99 0.57 10.42
C LEU A 85 7.30 -0.51 11.25
N TYR A 86 6.59 -1.43 10.62
CA TYR A 86 5.78 -2.47 11.25
C TYR A 86 6.10 -3.88 10.70
N PRO A 87 7.33 -4.37 10.91
CA PRO A 87 7.82 -5.58 10.26
C PRO A 87 7.25 -6.89 10.81
N ARG A 88 6.54 -6.85 11.96
CA ARG A 88 5.99 -8.07 12.56
C ARG A 88 4.91 -8.66 11.67
N ASP A 89 5.07 -9.93 11.30
CA ASP A 89 4.09 -10.73 10.54
C ASP A 89 3.63 -10.08 9.21
N TRP A 90 4.49 -9.24 8.61
CA TRP A 90 4.13 -8.51 7.40
C TRP A 90 3.77 -9.46 6.24
N GLN A 91 4.41 -10.63 6.15
CA GLN A 91 4.16 -11.60 5.09
C GLN A 91 2.74 -12.19 5.14
N THR A 92 2.07 -12.12 6.29
CA THR A 92 0.69 -12.62 6.40
C THR A 92 -0.35 -11.63 5.90
N ARG A 93 0.02 -10.36 5.74
CA ARG A 93 -0.87 -9.26 5.34
C ARG A 93 -0.73 -8.98 3.86
N SER A 94 -1.77 -8.40 3.27
CA SER A 94 -1.73 -7.91 1.90
C SER A 94 -1.51 -6.40 1.85
N TYR A 95 -0.80 -5.93 0.82
CA TYR A 95 -0.44 -4.53 0.64
C TYR A 95 -0.65 -4.12 -0.82
N LEU A 96 -1.24 -2.95 -1.05
CA LEU A 96 -1.59 -2.42 -2.36
C LEU A 96 -1.16 -0.97 -2.47
N ALA A 97 -0.38 -0.61 -3.50
CA ALA A 97 -0.06 0.77 -3.82
C ALA A 97 -0.89 1.21 -5.03
N LEU A 98 -1.79 2.18 -4.86
CA LEU A 98 -2.77 2.58 -5.89
C LEU A 98 -2.12 3.19 -7.15
N GLY A 99 -0.90 3.72 -7.05
CA GLY A 99 -0.31 4.52 -8.14
C GLY A 99 -1.06 5.82 -8.38
N GLY A 100 -1.57 6.42 -7.31
CA GLY A 100 -2.43 7.60 -7.27
C GLY A 100 -3.65 7.38 -6.38
N VAL A 101 -4.74 8.10 -6.60
CA VAL A 101 -5.93 8.07 -5.74
C VAL A 101 -7.15 7.41 -6.40
N SER A 102 -6.95 6.67 -7.49
CA SER A 102 -8.02 5.93 -8.19
C SER A 102 -8.44 4.68 -7.40
N GLY A 103 -9.75 4.41 -7.31
CA GLY A 103 -10.29 3.21 -6.67
C GLY A 103 -10.12 1.92 -7.48
N LYS A 104 -9.84 2.02 -8.80
CA LYS A 104 -9.82 0.87 -9.73
C LYS A 104 -9.00 -0.32 -9.23
N ALA A 105 -7.81 -0.05 -8.69
CA ALA A 105 -6.93 -1.08 -8.16
C ALA A 105 -7.51 -1.79 -6.93
N LEU A 106 -8.09 -1.03 -6.00
CA LEU A 106 -8.71 -1.56 -4.79
C LEU A 106 -9.96 -2.40 -5.14
N ASP A 107 -10.81 -1.90 -6.02
CA ASP A 107 -12.01 -2.63 -6.48
C ASP A 107 -11.63 -3.96 -7.14
N HIS A 108 -10.59 -3.93 -7.99
CA HIS A 108 -10.08 -5.14 -8.63
C HIS A 108 -9.51 -6.12 -7.62
N PHE A 109 -8.66 -5.67 -6.70
CA PHE A 109 -8.06 -6.52 -5.66
C PHE A 109 -9.13 -7.18 -4.79
N LEU A 110 -10.13 -6.44 -4.34
CA LEU A 110 -11.26 -6.98 -3.54
C LEU A 110 -12.18 -7.90 -4.36
N SER A 111 -12.17 -7.80 -5.69
CA SER A 111 -12.88 -8.75 -6.55
C SER A 111 -12.19 -10.11 -6.62
N GLU A 112 -10.85 -10.15 -6.55
CA GLU A 112 -10.04 -11.36 -6.56
C GLU A 112 -9.94 -12.00 -5.15
N ARG A 113 -9.83 -11.19 -4.08
CA ARG A 113 -9.60 -11.61 -2.69
C ARG A 113 -10.86 -11.41 -1.82
N LYS A 114 -11.79 -12.35 -1.96
CA LYS A 114 -13.08 -12.37 -1.20
C LYS A 114 -12.91 -12.68 0.29
N ASP A 115 -11.76 -13.15 0.70
CA ASP A 115 -11.38 -13.44 2.08
C ASP A 115 -10.95 -12.18 2.88
N ILE A 116 -10.73 -11.03 2.21
CA ILE A 116 -10.42 -9.77 2.90
C ILE A 116 -11.65 -9.31 3.69
N CYS A 117 -11.48 -9.16 5.00
CA CYS A 117 -12.52 -8.66 5.92
C CYS A 117 -12.16 -7.31 6.57
N GLN A 118 -10.93 -6.86 6.41
CA GLN A 118 -10.48 -5.57 6.95
C GLN A 118 -9.55 -4.85 5.98
N VAL A 119 -9.86 -3.58 5.69
CA VAL A 119 -9.07 -2.69 4.85
C VAL A 119 -8.55 -1.51 5.68
N PHE A 120 -7.25 -1.30 5.64
CA PHE A 120 -6.57 -0.15 6.21
C PHE A 120 -6.18 0.82 5.10
N LEU A 121 -6.80 2.00 5.07
CA LEU A 121 -6.46 3.08 4.15
C LEU A 121 -5.32 3.90 4.76
N CYS A 122 -4.13 3.74 4.22
CA CYS A 122 -2.87 4.31 4.70
C CYS A 122 -2.38 5.41 3.74
N LEU A 123 -3.29 6.26 3.24
CA LEU A 123 -3.00 7.33 2.32
C LEU A 123 -2.34 8.51 3.05
N ASP A 124 -1.80 9.46 2.29
CA ASP A 124 -1.10 10.66 2.80
C ASP A 124 -1.96 11.43 3.81
N SER A 125 -1.33 12.18 4.72
CA SER A 125 -2.01 12.94 5.78
C SER A 125 -2.63 14.24 5.29
N ASP A 126 -2.47 14.59 4.02
CA ASP A 126 -3.00 15.83 3.45
C ASP A 126 -4.51 15.74 3.12
N THR A 127 -5.07 16.87 2.64
CA THR A 127 -6.49 16.95 2.28
C THR A 127 -6.86 15.97 1.18
N ALA A 128 -5.99 15.81 0.17
CA ALA A 128 -6.24 14.90 -0.96
C ALA A 128 -6.30 13.44 -0.50
N GLY A 129 -5.37 13.00 0.36
CA GLY A 129 -5.39 11.66 0.97
C GLY A 129 -6.60 11.44 1.89
N SER A 130 -7.06 12.50 2.58
CA SER A 130 -8.26 12.45 3.42
C SER A 130 -9.53 12.26 2.60
N GLU A 131 -9.72 13.06 1.55
CA GLU A 131 -10.86 12.97 0.64
C GLU A 131 -10.86 11.64 -0.14
N ALA A 132 -9.67 11.20 -0.60
CA ALA A 132 -9.53 9.91 -1.26
C ALA A 132 -9.89 8.75 -0.33
N SER A 133 -9.47 8.78 0.95
CA SER A 133 -9.83 7.75 1.92
C SER A 133 -11.33 7.65 2.14
N LEU A 134 -12.04 8.78 2.27
CA LEU A 134 -13.50 8.77 2.40
C LEU A 134 -14.18 8.22 1.16
N ARG A 135 -13.75 8.65 -0.04
CA ARG A 135 -14.30 8.16 -1.31
C ARG A 135 -14.08 6.66 -1.51
N LEU A 136 -12.87 6.16 -1.20
CA LEU A 136 -12.56 4.74 -1.30
C LEU A 136 -13.40 3.93 -0.31
N ALA A 137 -13.54 4.38 0.94
CA ALA A 137 -14.33 3.71 1.96
C ALA A 137 -15.80 3.54 1.55
N GLN A 138 -16.38 4.52 0.84
CA GLN A 138 -17.76 4.46 0.36
C GLN A 138 -17.98 3.36 -0.69
N ASN A 139 -16.94 3.02 -1.47
CA ASN A 139 -17.01 2.01 -2.54
C ASN A 139 -16.62 0.60 -2.09
N ILE A 140 -16.03 0.44 -0.91
CA ILE A 140 -15.70 -0.88 -0.36
C ILE A 140 -17.01 -1.62 -0.02
N PRO A 141 -17.15 -2.91 -0.40
CA PRO A 141 -18.35 -3.70 -0.12
C PRO A 141 -18.72 -3.74 1.37
N ASP A 142 -20.02 -3.91 1.63
CA ASP A 142 -20.51 -4.14 3.00
C ASP A 142 -19.94 -5.44 3.58
N GLY A 143 -19.74 -5.46 4.89
CA GLY A 143 -19.14 -6.60 5.59
C GLY A 143 -17.61 -6.53 5.68
N ILE A 144 -16.96 -5.52 5.07
CA ILE A 144 -15.53 -5.25 5.24
C ILE A 144 -15.36 -4.06 6.19
N SER A 145 -14.62 -4.25 7.27
CA SER A 145 -14.22 -3.16 8.18
C SER A 145 -13.24 -2.22 7.48
N VAL A 146 -13.43 -0.92 7.58
CA VAL A 146 -12.54 0.08 6.97
C VAL A 146 -12.02 1.05 8.01
N VAL A 147 -10.71 1.07 8.16
CA VAL A 147 -9.98 1.91 9.10
C VAL A 147 -9.01 2.80 8.32
N ARG A 148 -8.94 4.07 8.63
CA ARG A 148 -7.89 4.95 8.14
C ARG A 148 -6.74 4.98 9.15
N LEU A 149 -5.52 4.74 8.68
CA LEU A 149 -4.28 5.00 9.41
C LEU A 149 -3.63 6.25 8.82
N VAL A 150 -3.55 7.31 9.62
CA VAL A 150 -2.99 8.59 9.20
C VAL A 150 -1.53 8.65 9.63
N PRO A 151 -0.57 8.83 8.69
CA PRO A 151 0.83 8.95 9.06
C PRO A 151 1.06 10.25 9.87
N ALA A 152 1.94 10.20 10.87
CA ALA A 152 2.29 11.35 11.73
C ALA A 152 3.08 12.46 10.98
N ARG A 153 3.38 12.25 9.71
CA ARG A 153 4.02 13.19 8.77
C ARG A 153 3.21 13.21 7.49
N LYS A 154 3.73 13.87 6.45
CA LYS A 154 3.05 13.92 5.16
C LYS A 154 2.69 12.53 4.64
N ASP A 155 3.65 11.64 4.62
CA ASP A 155 3.54 10.27 4.13
C ASP A 155 4.34 9.28 5.00
N TRP A 156 4.23 7.98 4.72
CA TRP A 156 4.92 6.93 5.48
C TRP A 156 6.43 6.92 5.24
N ASN A 157 6.89 7.37 4.09
CA ASN A 157 8.32 7.48 3.81
C ASN A 157 8.95 8.59 4.64
N ASP A 158 8.28 9.73 4.80
CA ASP A 158 8.72 10.81 5.68
C ASP A 158 8.74 10.36 7.15
N VAL A 159 7.77 9.57 7.61
CA VAL A 159 7.78 8.96 8.95
C VAL A 159 9.00 8.08 9.12
N LEU A 160 9.29 7.17 8.17
CA LEU A 160 10.44 6.26 8.24
C LEU A 160 11.78 7.01 8.25
N ARG A 161 11.93 8.04 7.39
CA ARG A 161 13.16 8.83 7.30
C ARG A 161 13.50 9.57 8.59
N GLN A 162 12.48 10.03 9.31
CA GLN A 162 12.67 10.77 10.57
C GLN A 162 12.82 9.86 11.79
N GLN A 163 12.44 8.57 11.70
CA GLN A 163 12.64 7.62 12.80
C GLN A 163 14.10 7.28 13.10
N THR A 164 15.00 7.52 12.17
CA THR A 164 16.44 7.38 12.43
C THR A 164 16.96 8.34 13.50
N ASP A 165 16.15 9.38 13.85
CA ASP A 165 16.53 10.43 14.79
C ASP A 165 15.77 10.40 16.13
N ILE A 166 14.83 9.43 16.35
CA ILE A 166 13.98 9.39 17.56
C ILE A 166 14.15 8.08 18.34
N PRO A 167 14.61 8.12 19.62
CA PRO A 167 14.87 6.92 20.42
C PRO A 167 13.64 6.20 20.99
N SER A 168 12.41 6.63 20.76
CA SER A 168 11.23 5.99 21.33
C SER A 168 10.06 5.90 20.37
N ARG A 169 9.59 4.66 20.19
CA ARG A 169 8.40 4.25 19.42
C ARG A 169 7.10 4.83 20.00
N LYS A 170 6.89 6.13 19.96
CA LYS A 170 5.55 6.70 20.19
C LYS A 170 4.77 6.69 18.89
N PHE A 171 3.50 6.34 18.99
CA PHE A 171 2.53 6.18 17.90
C PHE A 171 2.79 7.08 16.69
N ILE A 172 3.00 6.44 15.56
CA ILE A 172 3.44 7.04 14.32
C ILE A 172 2.23 7.34 13.42
N ALA A 173 1.02 6.95 13.87
CA ALA A 173 -0.21 7.09 13.12
C ALA A 173 -1.41 7.34 14.03
N GLU A 174 -2.40 8.05 13.51
CA GLU A 174 -3.75 8.17 14.05
C GLU A 174 -4.66 7.14 13.41
N THR A 175 -5.53 6.49 14.20
CA THR A 175 -6.47 5.48 13.71
C THR A 175 -7.88 6.03 13.74
N ILE A 176 -8.56 5.99 12.60
CA ILE A 176 -9.95 6.46 12.45
C ILE A 176 -10.76 5.34 11.79
N THR A 177 -11.79 4.83 12.48
CA THR A 177 -12.71 3.86 11.89
C THR A 177 -13.65 4.56 10.92
N LEU A 178 -13.67 4.16 9.67
CA LEU A 178 -14.52 4.74 8.62
C LEU A 178 -15.75 3.87 8.35
N LYS A 179 -15.62 2.56 8.56
CA LYS A 179 -16.70 1.59 8.36
C LYS A 179 -16.42 0.35 9.22
N GLU A 180 -17.43 -0.14 9.92
CA GLU A 180 -17.33 -1.32 10.78
C GLU A 180 -18.01 -2.54 10.13
N LEU A 181 -17.59 -3.73 10.54
CA LEU A 181 -18.32 -4.95 10.19
C LEU A 181 -19.73 -4.89 10.80
N PRO A 182 -20.78 -5.34 10.08
CA PRO A 182 -22.10 -5.47 10.67
C PRO A 182 -22.02 -6.42 11.87
N VAL A 183 -22.62 -5.99 12.99
CA VAL A 183 -22.72 -6.82 14.19
C VAL A 183 -23.57 -8.03 13.85
N VAL A 184 -22.95 -9.20 13.75
CA VAL A 184 -23.69 -10.47 13.64
C VAL A 184 -24.35 -10.71 15.00
N GLN A 185 -25.66 -10.46 15.08
CA GLN A 185 -26.41 -10.85 16.28
C GLN A 185 -26.39 -12.39 16.35
N PRO A 186 -26.10 -12.98 17.53
CA PRO A 186 -26.23 -14.41 17.69
C PRO A 186 -27.65 -14.81 17.34
N VAL A 187 -27.81 -15.77 16.43
CA VAL A 187 -29.12 -16.36 16.13
C VAL A 187 -29.62 -17.04 17.40
N PRO A 188 -30.89 -16.79 17.83
CA PRO A 188 -31.45 -17.37 19.02
C PRO A 188 -31.54 -18.88 18.99
#